data_e73ab29dfcf4ce76c79990be776a365f
#
_entry.id   e73ab29dfcf4ce76c79990be776a365f
#
_cell.length_a   1.000
_cell.length_b   1.000
_cell.length_c   1.000
_cell.angle_alpha   90.00
_cell.angle_beta   90.00
_cell.angle_gamma   90.00
#
_symmetry.space_group_name_H-M   'P 1'
#
loop_
_entity.id
_entity.type
_entity.pdbx_description
1 polymer ?
#
loop_
_entity_poly.entity_id
_entity_poly.type
_entity_poly.pdbx_seq_one_letter_code
_entity_poly.pdbx_strand_id
1 'polypeptide(L)'
;MDGAAPGRMCRAEPTATGDAGVVSPVWIASVVVAYLLGTVPSAHLVAGRRGLDPTKAGSGNPGATNVYRVAGRRAGLVVFAADAGKGALATGLGLLVDGRTLGVACWAAATVGHVLPLTRRFRGGKGVATAGGGSWVVFPVVALCCSVLFALVARMTGKASLGSLAI
;
A
#
# COMPACT_ATOMS: atom_id res chain seq x y z
N MET A 1 -36.88 62.05 19.96
CA MET A 1 -36.54 61.59 18.58
C MET A 1 -35.76 60.30 18.74
N ASP A 2 -36.51 59.22 18.72
CA ASP A 2 -36.04 57.89 19.06
C ASP A 2 -35.43 57.26 17.82
N GLY A 3 -34.12 56.94 17.89
CA GLY A 3 -33.40 56.20 16.88
C GLY A 3 -33.24 54.74 17.27
N ALA A 4 -34.24 53.90 16.97
CA ALA A 4 -34.16 52.48 17.14
C ALA A 4 -33.15 51.87 16.17
N ALA A 5 -32.13 51.25 16.69
CA ALA A 5 -31.17 50.45 15.91
C ALA A 5 -31.82 49.13 15.42
N PRO A 6 -31.66 48.75 14.14
CA PRO A 6 -32.21 47.50 13.63
C PRO A 6 -31.47 46.28 14.23
N GLY A 7 -32.24 45.34 14.75
CA GLY A 7 -31.77 44.10 15.34
C GLY A 7 -30.88 43.29 14.40
N ARG A 8 -29.72 42.91 14.88
CA ARG A 8 -28.88 41.87 14.23
C ARG A 8 -29.64 40.55 14.31
N MET A 9 -30.14 40.13 13.17
CA MET A 9 -30.56 38.75 12.98
C MET A 9 -29.34 37.85 13.22
N CYS A 10 -29.36 37.12 14.33
CA CYS A 10 -28.46 36.02 14.53
C CYS A 10 -28.66 35.03 13.37
N ARG A 11 -27.73 35.05 12.42
CA ARG A 11 -27.64 33.99 11.43
C ARG A 11 -27.23 32.73 12.20
N ALA A 12 -28.17 31.79 12.40
CA ALA A 12 -27.89 30.48 12.92
C ALA A 12 -26.84 29.85 12.01
N GLU A 13 -25.64 29.68 12.52
CA GLU A 13 -24.66 28.83 11.86
C GLU A 13 -25.26 27.43 11.73
N PRO A 14 -25.13 26.79 10.53
CA PRO A 14 -25.49 25.40 10.43
C PRO A 14 -24.59 24.62 11.40
N THR A 15 -25.19 24.12 12.48
CA THR A 15 -24.54 23.14 13.35
C THR A 15 -24.13 21.99 12.46
N ALA A 16 -22.81 21.92 12.17
CA ALA A 16 -22.18 20.73 11.63
C ALA A 16 -22.37 19.63 12.70
N THR A 17 -23.53 19.00 12.70
CA THR A 17 -23.71 17.69 13.32
C THR A 17 -22.83 16.74 12.53
N GLY A 18 -21.56 16.72 12.90
CA GLY A 18 -20.64 15.68 12.49
C GLY A 18 -21.29 14.35 12.84
N ASP A 19 -21.63 13.63 11.82
CA ASP A 19 -22.12 12.24 11.90
C ASP A 19 -20.93 11.40 12.41
N ALA A 20 -20.70 11.54 13.73
CA ALA A 20 -19.62 10.89 14.43
C ALA A 20 -20.02 9.42 14.62
N GLY A 21 -19.56 8.55 13.73
CA GLY A 21 -19.48 7.14 14.07
C GLY A 21 -19.89 6.10 13.05
N VAL A 22 -20.50 6.43 11.92
CA VAL A 22 -20.85 5.40 10.93
C VAL A 22 -19.82 5.42 9.79
N VAL A 23 -18.90 4.44 9.78
CA VAL A 23 -17.99 4.25 8.64
C VAL A 23 -18.84 3.96 7.41
N SER A 24 -18.75 4.81 6.39
CA SER A 24 -19.59 4.69 5.20
C SER A 24 -19.37 3.32 4.52
N PRO A 25 -20.40 2.70 3.94
CA PRO A 25 -20.24 1.44 3.20
C PRO A 25 -19.19 1.50 2.09
N VAL A 26 -18.99 2.69 1.49
CA VAL A 26 -17.96 2.94 0.47
C VAL A 26 -16.56 2.81 1.06
N TRP A 27 -16.33 3.28 2.29
CA TRP A 27 -15.06 3.11 2.99
C TRP A 27 -14.73 1.64 3.20
N ILE A 28 -15.70 0.88 3.74
CA ILE A 28 -15.53 -0.56 4.00
C ILE A 28 -15.22 -1.29 2.68
N ALA A 29 -16.02 -1.03 1.65
CA ALA A 29 -15.82 -1.64 0.34
C ALA A 29 -14.43 -1.31 -0.24
N SER A 30 -13.97 -0.05 -0.15
CA SER A 30 -12.68 0.39 -0.64
C SER A 30 -11.51 -0.33 0.06
N VAL A 31 -11.58 -0.44 1.39
CA VAL A 31 -10.56 -1.13 2.19
C VAL A 31 -10.54 -2.63 1.88
N VAL A 32 -11.70 -3.26 1.72
CA VAL A 32 -11.79 -4.69 1.33
C VAL A 32 -11.20 -4.90 -0.06
N VAL A 33 -11.56 -4.07 -1.04
CA VAL A 33 -10.99 -4.14 -2.39
C VAL A 33 -9.48 -3.94 -2.38
N ALA A 34 -8.97 -2.97 -1.61
CA ALA A 34 -7.55 -2.74 -1.45
C ALA A 34 -6.83 -3.96 -0.84
N TYR A 35 -7.40 -4.58 0.20
CA TYR A 35 -6.87 -5.83 0.76
C TYR A 35 -6.82 -6.94 -0.30
N LEU A 36 -7.90 -7.15 -1.04
CA LEU A 36 -7.97 -8.18 -2.08
C LEU A 36 -6.94 -7.94 -3.20
N LEU A 37 -6.76 -6.69 -3.64
CA LEU A 37 -5.67 -6.32 -4.55
C LEU A 37 -4.30 -6.70 -3.98
N GLY A 38 -4.08 -6.46 -2.70
CA GLY A 38 -2.88 -6.87 -1.98
C GLY A 38 -2.62 -8.37 -2.05
N THR A 39 -3.67 -9.20 -1.97
CA THR A 39 -3.55 -10.68 -1.98
C THR A 39 -3.08 -11.27 -3.32
N VAL A 40 -3.04 -10.49 -4.40
CA VAL A 40 -2.59 -10.98 -5.71
C VAL A 40 -1.17 -11.54 -5.62
N PRO A 41 -0.96 -12.85 -5.92
CA PRO A 41 0.30 -13.53 -5.66
C PRO A 41 1.29 -13.35 -6.82
N SER A 42 1.78 -12.14 -7.05
CA SER A 42 2.64 -11.76 -8.19
C SER A 42 3.85 -12.68 -8.35
N ALA A 43 4.53 -13.00 -7.24
CA ALA A 43 5.71 -13.88 -7.26
C ALA A 43 5.38 -15.28 -7.78
N HIS A 44 4.24 -15.87 -7.34
CA HIS A 44 3.84 -17.21 -7.79
C HIS A 44 3.40 -17.20 -9.25
N LEU A 45 2.68 -16.15 -9.68
CA LEU A 45 2.24 -16.01 -11.07
C LEU A 45 3.43 -15.91 -12.03
N VAL A 46 4.45 -15.12 -11.65
CA VAL A 46 5.63 -14.92 -12.50
C VAL A 46 6.58 -16.12 -12.46
N ALA A 47 6.90 -16.65 -11.27
CA ALA A 47 7.78 -17.79 -11.12
C ALA A 47 7.12 -19.09 -11.66
N GLY A 48 5.81 -19.23 -11.46
CA GLY A 48 5.04 -20.39 -11.94
C GLY A 48 5.07 -20.56 -13.46
N ARG A 49 5.12 -19.45 -14.23
CA ARG A 49 5.33 -19.51 -15.69
C ARG A 49 6.66 -20.16 -16.10
N ARG A 50 7.58 -20.33 -15.16
CA ARG A 50 8.88 -21.00 -15.34
C ARG A 50 8.97 -22.33 -14.58
N GLY A 51 7.83 -22.87 -14.13
CA GLY A 51 7.79 -24.11 -13.36
C GLY A 51 8.38 -24.02 -11.96
N LEU A 52 8.57 -22.78 -11.40
CA LEU A 52 9.21 -22.58 -10.11
C LEU A 52 8.17 -22.17 -9.04
N ASP A 53 8.30 -22.74 -7.84
CA ASP A 53 7.60 -22.31 -6.65
C ASP A 53 8.55 -21.44 -5.79
N PRO A 54 8.31 -20.13 -5.65
CA PRO A 54 9.20 -19.25 -4.92
C PRO A 54 9.23 -19.53 -3.41
N THR A 55 8.28 -20.30 -2.89
CA THR A 55 8.26 -20.72 -1.48
C THR A 55 9.13 -21.93 -1.20
N LYS A 56 9.49 -22.69 -2.26
CA LYS A 56 10.32 -23.91 -2.17
C LYS A 56 11.74 -23.69 -2.69
N ALA A 57 12.05 -22.50 -3.21
CA ALA A 57 13.33 -22.18 -3.83
C ALA A 57 13.96 -20.92 -3.22
N GLY A 58 15.28 -20.89 -3.18
CA GLY A 58 16.07 -19.76 -2.67
C GLY A 58 15.81 -19.51 -1.18
N SER A 59 15.33 -18.30 -0.85
CA SER A 59 15.02 -17.95 0.55
C SER A 59 13.64 -18.42 1.03
N GLY A 60 12.83 -19.00 0.16
CA GLY A 60 11.44 -19.39 0.47
C GLY A 60 10.45 -18.22 0.58
N ASN A 61 10.91 -16.98 0.49
CA ASN A 61 10.04 -15.80 0.54
C ASN A 61 9.42 -15.50 -0.84
N PRO A 62 8.08 -15.39 -0.98
CA PRO A 62 7.44 -15.11 -2.25
C PRO A 62 7.47 -13.60 -2.60
N GLY A 63 8.66 -13.04 -2.75
CA GLY A 63 8.88 -11.64 -3.08
C GLY A 63 9.90 -11.44 -4.22
N ALA A 64 9.95 -10.21 -4.74
CA ALA A 64 10.76 -9.84 -5.90
C ALA A 64 12.24 -10.24 -5.80
N THR A 65 12.87 -10.03 -4.63
CA THR A 65 14.29 -10.36 -4.40
C THR A 65 14.56 -11.87 -4.52
N ASN A 66 13.66 -12.71 -4.03
CA ASN A 66 13.81 -14.16 -4.15
C ASN A 66 13.56 -14.60 -5.60
N VAL A 67 12.51 -14.10 -6.24
CA VAL A 67 12.23 -14.39 -7.66
C VAL A 67 13.36 -13.93 -8.55
N TYR A 68 13.98 -12.76 -8.29
CA TYR A 68 15.19 -12.31 -8.97
C TYR A 68 16.32 -13.35 -8.91
N ARG A 69 16.53 -13.93 -7.73
CA ARG A 69 17.59 -14.90 -7.46
C ARG A 69 17.34 -16.25 -8.15
N VAL A 70 16.10 -16.78 -8.08
CA VAL A 70 15.77 -18.14 -8.54
C VAL A 70 15.23 -18.21 -9.97
N ALA A 71 14.59 -17.13 -10.45
CA ALA A 71 13.95 -17.06 -11.77
C ALA A 71 14.57 -15.98 -12.68
N GLY A 72 15.63 -15.28 -12.21
CA GLY A 72 16.40 -14.31 -12.97
C GLY A 72 15.85 -12.88 -12.91
N ARG A 73 16.70 -11.94 -13.39
CA ARG A 73 16.53 -10.48 -13.26
C ARG A 73 15.17 -9.98 -13.78
N ARG A 74 14.79 -10.39 -14.99
CA ARG A 74 13.52 -9.94 -15.61
C ARG A 74 12.32 -10.35 -14.77
N ALA A 75 12.29 -11.60 -14.29
CA ALA A 75 11.20 -12.09 -13.46
C ALA A 75 11.10 -11.31 -12.13
N GLY A 76 12.24 -11.08 -11.46
CA GLY A 76 12.27 -10.29 -10.22
C GLY A 76 11.78 -8.86 -10.41
N LEU A 77 12.17 -8.19 -11.51
CA LEU A 77 11.70 -6.84 -11.83
C LEU A 77 10.19 -6.80 -12.12
N VAL A 78 9.64 -7.78 -12.83
CA VAL A 78 8.19 -7.87 -13.08
C VAL A 78 7.43 -8.05 -11.76
N VAL A 79 7.91 -8.91 -10.85
CA VAL A 79 7.30 -9.08 -9.52
C VAL A 79 7.38 -7.79 -8.72
N PHE A 80 8.53 -7.10 -8.73
CA PHE A 80 8.68 -5.82 -8.04
C PHE A 80 7.68 -4.78 -8.56
N ALA A 81 7.60 -4.62 -9.88
CA ALA A 81 6.69 -3.66 -10.51
C ALA A 81 5.21 -4.00 -10.21
N ALA A 82 4.84 -5.29 -10.25
CA ALA A 82 3.48 -5.74 -9.94
C ALA A 82 3.14 -5.50 -8.46
N ASP A 83 4.06 -5.79 -7.53
CA ASP A 83 3.85 -5.59 -6.10
C ASP A 83 3.80 -4.10 -5.73
N ALA A 84 4.67 -3.27 -6.29
CA ALA A 84 4.63 -1.82 -6.10
C ALA A 84 3.37 -1.23 -6.75
N GLY A 85 3.04 -1.68 -7.96
CA GLY A 85 1.87 -1.22 -8.70
C GLY A 85 0.55 -1.50 -7.97
N LYS A 86 0.38 -2.68 -7.36
CA LYS A 86 -0.86 -2.96 -6.59
C LYS A 86 -0.98 -2.09 -5.35
N GLY A 87 0.13 -1.76 -4.68
CA GLY A 87 0.15 -0.81 -3.55
C GLY A 87 -0.20 0.60 -3.99
N ALA A 88 0.41 1.09 -5.07
CA ALA A 88 0.12 2.40 -5.65
C ALA A 88 -1.34 2.50 -6.12
N LEU A 89 -1.84 1.48 -6.82
CA LEU A 89 -3.22 1.44 -7.32
C LEU A 89 -4.24 1.47 -6.18
N ALA A 90 -4.09 0.62 -5.17
CA ALA A 90 -4.97 0.58 -4.01
C ALA A 90 -5.01 1.94 -3.29
N THR A 91 -3.84 2.55 -3.08
CA THR A 91 -3.70 3.86 -2.45
C THR A 91 -4.36 4.96 -3.29
N GLY A 92 -4.08 4.96 -4.60
CA GLY A 92 -4.64 5.93 -5.54
C GLY A 92 -6.16 5.86 -5.62
N LEU A 93 -6.74 4.66 -5.66
CA LEU A 93 -8.19 4.47 -5.61
C LEU A 93 -8.81 5.05 -4.33
N GLY A 94 -8.19 4.78 -3.17
CA GLY A 94 -8.65 5.36 -1.90
C GLY A 94 -8.60 6.89 -1.89
N LEU A 95 -7.51 7.47 -2.42
CA LEU A 95 -7.37 8.94 -2.57
C LEU A 95 -8.47 9.55 -3.43
N LEU A 96 -8.83 8.89 -4.53
CA LEU A 96 -9.84 9.37 -5.47
C LEU A 96 -11.26 9.26 -4.89
N VAL A 97 -11.52 8.28 -4.03
CA VAL A 97 -12.85 8.06 -3.45
C VAL A 97 -13.12 9.01 -2.29
N ASP A 98 -12.20 9.13 -1.33
CA ASP A 98 -12.43 9.99 -0.14
C ASP A 98 -11.12 10.50 0.46
N GLY A 99 -10.24 11.01 -0.39
CA GLY A 99 -9.06 11.75 -0.01
C GLY A 99 -8.00 10.92 0.74
N ARG A 100 -7.13 11.67 1.44
CA ARG A 100 -5.89 11.12 1.99
C ARG A 100 -6.11 10.05 3.06
N THR A 101 -7.11 10.20 3.90
CA THR A 101 -7.39 9.26 5.00
C THR A 101 -7.76 7.89 4.48
N LEU A 102 -8.67 7.82 3.50
CA LEU A 102 -9.02 6.56 2.85
C LEU A 102 -7.87 6.01 2.02
N GLY A 103 -7.08 6.87 1.35
CA GLY A 103 -5.87 6.46 0.64
C GLY A 103 -4.87 5.74 1.54
N VAL A 104 -4.63 6.26 2.76
CA VAL A 104 -3.76 5.62 3.76
C VAL A 104 -4.35 4.30 4.26
N ALA A 105 -5.66 4.25 4.51
CA ALA A 105 -6.33 3.01 4.91
C ALA A 105 -6.22 1.91 3.84
N CYS A 106 -6.43 2.27 2.57
CA CYS A 106 -6.27 1.37 1.42
C CYS A 106 -4.82 0.92 1.24
N TRP A 107 -3.84 1.82 1.44
CA TRP A 107 -2.42 1.47 1.45
C TRP A 107 -2.09 0.41 2.50
N ALA A 108 -2.52 0.64 3.73
CA ALA A 108 -2.33 -0.31 4.82
C ALA A 108 -2.99 -1.66 4.50
N ALA A 109 -4.25 -1.64 4.04
CA ALA A 109 -5.00 -2.84 3.67
C ALA A 109 -4.32 -3.65 2.55
N ALA A 110 -3.84 -3.00 1.49
CA ALA A 110 -3.11 -3.66 0.41
C ALA A 110 -1.78 -4.26 0.89
N THR A 111 -1.07 -3.57 1.79
CA THR A 111 0.16 -4.08 2.39
C THR A 111 -0.11 -5.30 3.27
N VAL A 112 -1.15 -5.25 4.10
CA VAL A 112 -1.61 -6.40 4.91
C VAL A 112 -2.02 -7.56 4.00
N GLY A 113 -2.77 -7.30 2.93
CA GLY A 113 -3.16 -8.31 1.95
C GLY A 113 -1.96 -9.00 1.27
N HIS A 114 -0.87 -8.26 1.03
CA HIS A 114 0.35 -8.85 0.50
C HIS A 114 1.09 -9.71 1.53
N VAL A 115 1.14 -9.29 2.80
CA VAL A 115 1.87 -10.01 3.87
C VAL A 115 1.06 -11.20 4.38
N LEU A 116 -0.23 -11.01 4.55
CA LEU A 116 -1.18 -11.98 5.09
C LEU A 116 -2.33 -12.26 4.09
N PRO A 117 -2.03 -12.83 2.91
CA PRO A 117 -3.04 -13.08 1.90
C PRO A 117 -3.96 -14.25 2.31
N LEU A 118 -5.28 -13.98 2.40
CA LEU A 118 -6.29 -15.01 2.65
C LEU A 118 -6.19 -16.15 1.61
N THR A 119 -5.94 -15.80 0.35
CA THR A 119 -5.83 -16.73 -0.78
C THR A 119 -4.69 -17.74 -0.64
N ARG A 120 -3.74 -17.50 0.27
CA ARG A 120 -2.54 -18.35 0.49
C ARG A 120 -2.34 -18.74 1.95
N ARG A 121 -3.44 -18.88 2.69
CA ARG A 121 -3.42 -19.28 4.11
C ARG A 121 -2.52 -18.36 4.94
N PHE A 122 -2.60 -17.03 4.68
CA PHE A 122 -1.83 -15.98 5.35
C PHE A 122 -0.30 -16.11 5.23
N ARG A 123 0.20 -16.76 4.17
CA ARG A 123 1.63 -16.91 3.87
C ARG A 123 2.01 -16.07 2.66
N GLY A 124 2.29 -14.82 2.88
CA GLY A 124 2.66 -13.84 1.86
C GLY A 124 4.13 -13.45 1.85
N GLY A 125 4.43 -12.33 1.20
CA GLY A 125 5.75 -11.71 1.16
C GLY A 125 6.00 -10.75 2.32
N LYS A 126 7.10 -9.99 2.26
CA LYS A 126 7.46 -8.99 3.29
C LYS A 126 6.72 -7.65 3.16
N GLY A 127 6.01 -7.42 2.08
CA GLY A 127 5.24 -6.20 1.86
C GLY A 127 6.03 -4.97 1.40
N VAL A 128 7.37 -5.01 1.39
CA VAL A 128 8.24 -3.84 1.13
C VAL A 128 7.93 -3.15 -0.20
N ALA A 129 7.78 -3.89 -1.29
CA ALA A 129 7.47 -3.33 -2.59
C ALA A 129 6.04 -2.73 -2.62
N THR A 130 5.07 -3.41 -2.00
CA THR A 130 3.67 -2.96 -1.93
C THR A 130 3.55 -1.71 -1.05
N ALA A 131 4.18 -1.73 0.12
CA ALA A 131 4.25 -0.55 1.00
C ALA A 131 4.97 0.61 0.30
N GLY A 132 6.11 0.36 -0.35
CA GLY A 132 6.84 1.36 -1.12
C GLY A 132 5.99 1.98 -2.21
N GLY A 133 5.30 1.17 -3.03
CA GLY A 133 4.44 1.67 -4.09
C GLY A 133 3.32 2.59 -3.60
N GLY A 134 2.64 2.22 -2.52
CA GLY A 134 1.60 3.07 -1.93
C GLY A 134 2.17 4.31 -1.25
N SER A 135 3.34 4.23 -0.59
CA SER A 135 3.96 5.39 0.05
C SER A 135 4.38 6.46 -0.97
N TRP A 136 4.80 6.10 -2.17
CA TRP A 136 5.08 7.05 -3.26
C TRP A 136 3.86 7.89 -3.64
N VAL A 137 2.65 7.34 -3.48
CA VAL A 137 1.40 8.05 -3.80
C VAL A 137 0.98 9.02 -2.70
N VAL A 138 1.11 8.62 -1.40
CA VAL A 138 0.62 9.42 -0.26
C VAL A 138 1.72 10.29 0.35
N PHE A 139 2.96 9.79 0.42
CA PHE A 139 4.10 10.41 1.12
C PHE A 139 5.36 10.41 0.24
N PRO A 140 5.39 11.09 -0.92
CA PRO A 140 6.47 10.97 -1.89
C PRO A 140 7.85 11.32 -1.32
N VAL A 141 7.94 12.32 -0.44
CA VAL A 141 9.22 12.71 0.19
C VAL A 141 9.73 11.60 1.11
N VAL A 142 8.87 11.03 1.95
CA VAL A 142 9.23 9.91 2.84
C VAL A 142 9.62 8.69 2.01
N ALA A 143 8.84 8.39 0.96
CA ALA A 143 9.12 7.29 0.04
C ALA A 143 10.48 7.44 -0.65
N LEU A 144 10.84 8.67 -1.05
CA LEU A 144 12.16 8.96 -1.61
C LEU A 144 13.28 8.70 -0.59
N CYS A 145 13.15 9.23 0.63
CA CYS A 145 14.14 9.01 1.69
C CYS A 145 14.31 7.51 2.01
N CYS A 146 13.20 6.78 2.16
CA CYS A 146 13.24 5.33 2.38
C CYS A 146 13.86 4.57 1.21
N SER A 147 13.56 4.97 -0.04
CA SER A 147 14.13 4.33 -1.24
C SER A 147 15.63 4.55 -1.33
N VAL A 148 16.11 5.76 -1.01
CA VAL A 148 17.55 6.07 -0.96
C VAL A 148 18.24 5.27 0.14
N LEU A 149 17.68 5.25 1.35
CA LEU A 149 18.21 4.45 2.46
C LEU A 149 18.27 2.97 2.11
N PHE A 150 17.18 2.42 1.56
CA PHE A 150 17.15 1.05 1.06
C PHE A 150 18.26 0.76 0.07
N ALA A 151 18.44 1.63 -0.93
CA ALA A 151 19.45 1.47 -1.96
C ALA A 151 20.87 1.53 -1.37
N LEU A 152 21.15 2.45 -0.45
CA LEU A 152 22.44 2.58 0.22
C LEU A 152 22.75 1.33 1.04
N VAL A 153 21.84 0.87 1.90
CA VAL A 153 22.05 -0.33 2.73
C VAL A 153 22.22 -1.58 1.85
N ALA A 154 21.39 -1.74 0.83
CA ALA A 154 21.48 -2.87 -0.10
C ALA A 154 22.83 -2.86 -0.86
N ARG A 155 23.33 -1.68 -1.27
CA ARG A 155 24.63 -1.53 -1.95
C ARG A 155 25.80 -1.81 -1.01
N MET A 156 25.76 -1.30 0.22
CA MET A 156 26.85 -1.48 1.20
C MET A 156 26.96 -2.92 1.69
N THR A 157 25.83 -3.61 1.86
CA THR A 157 25.79 -4.96 2.43
C THR A 157 25.71 -6.08 1.39
N GLY A 158 25.44 -5.75 0.12
CA GLY A 158 25.13 -6.73 -0.93
C GLY A 158 23.82 -7.51 -0.72
N LYS A 159 23.03 -7.14 0.30
CA LYS A 159 21.82 -7.87 0.72
C LYS A 159 20.60 -6.95 0.75
N ALA A 160 19.75 -7.02 -0.28
CA ALA A 160 18.49 -6.28 -0.32
C ALA A 160 17.55 -6.59 0.86
N SER A 161 17.71 -7.76 1.50
CA SER A 161 16.93 -8.11 2.71
C SER A 161 17.29 -7.23 3.92
N LEU A 162 18.53 -6.77 4.05
CA LEU A 162 18.93 -5.84 5.11
C LEU A 162 18.42 -4.42 4.80
N GLY A 163 18.43 -3.99 3.53
CA GLY A 163 17.80 -2.74 3.11
C GLY A 163 16.32 -2.69 3.48
N SER A 164 15.59 -3.80 3.36
CA SER A 164 14.17 -3.87 3.72
C SER A 164 13.89 -3.88 5.22
N LEU A 165 14.88 -4.00 6.07
CA LEU A 165 14.74 -3.88 7.54
C LEU A 165 15.09 -2.47 8.03
N ALA A 166 15.74 -1.66 7.20
CA ALA A 166 16.18 -0.31 7.54
C ALA A 166 15.13 0.78 7.23
N ILE A 167 14.00 0.42 6.59
CA ILE A 167 12.91 1.31 6.18
C ILE A 167 11.60 0.89 6.84
#